data_247d65c0e1dbda64ef7ede05e0bd98e8
#
_entry.id   247d65c0e1dbda64ef7ede05e0bd98e8
#
_cell.length_a   1.000
_cell.length_b   1.000
_cell.length_c   1.000
_cell.angle_alpha   90.00
_cell.angle_beta   90.00
_cell.angle_gamma   90.00
#
_symmetry.space_group_name_H-M   'P 1'
#
loop_
_entity.id
_entity.type
_entity.pdbx_description
1 polymer ?
#
loop_
_entity_poly.entity_id
_entity_poly.type
_entity_poly.pdbx_seq_one_letter_code
_entity_poly.pdbx_strand_id
1 'polypeptide(L)'
;MKCKFSLLLFLCVLSLWGQAQSLNLQELVNKKQFQEVVARADSLTPADSADYATMSAIGQAYEGLLRYKEAYQCFSHCLKMDTNNVDALNAVARNAINFGRIAEAKQCYRKVLGTDSMNFYANYQLARLYYQSV
;
A
#
# COMPACT_ATOMS: atom_id res chain seq x y z
N MET A 1 -5.97 -21.98 35.79
CA MET A 1 -6.04 -22.52 34.42
C MET A 1 -7.10 -21.86 33.50
N LYS A 2 -8.14 -21.23 34.03
CA LYS A 2 -9.23 -20.65 33.22
C LYS A 2 -8.89 -19.32 32.54
N CYS A 3 -7.91 -18.52 32.99
CA CYS A 3 -7.57 -17.20 32.39
C CYS A 3 -6.74 -17.27 31.10
N LYS A 4 -5.94 -18.32 30.88
CA LYS A 4 -5.11 -18.46 29.69
C LYS A 4 -5.91 -18.80 28.42
N PHE A 5 -7.01 -19.51 28.57
CA PHE A 5 -7.89 -19.87 27.44
C PHE A 5 -8.71 -18.70 26.94
N SER A 6 -9.12 -17.80 27.83
CA SER A 6 -9.88 -16.59 27.50
C SER A 6 -9.03 -15.58 26.71
N LEU A 7 -7.72 -15.45 27.04
CA LEU A 7 -6.81 -14.52 26.36
C LEU A 7 -6.50 -14.98 24.94
N LEU A 8 -6.30 -16.29 24.72
CA LEU A 8 -6.07 -16.85 23.38
C LEU A 8 -7.30 -16.71 22.48
N LEU A 9 -8.50 -16.95 23.01
CA LEU A 9 -9.75 -16.73 22.30
C LEU A 9 -9.95 -15.25 21.93
N PHE A 10 -9.61 -14.34 22.83
CA PHE A 10 -9.71 -12.89 22.59
C PHE A 10 -8.73 -12.42 21.50
N LEU A 11 -7.49 -12.93 21.50
CA LEU A 11 -6.50 -12.64 20.46
C LEU A 11 -6.91 -13.21 19.08
N CYS A 12 -7.51 -14.42 19.05
CA CYS A 12 -8.05 -15.00 17.81
C CYS A 12 -9.23 -14.20 17.25
N VAL A 13 -10.10 -13.69 18.11
CA VAL A 13 -11.25 -12.87 17.69
C VAL A 13 -10.77 -11.53 17.12
N LEU A 14 -9.77 -10.89 17.74
CA LEU A 14 -9.20 -9.63 17.24
C LEU A 14 -8.51 -9.81 15.87
N SER A 15 -7.80 -10.92 15.66
CA SER A 15 -7.17 -11.21 14.36
C SER A 15 -8.21 -11.48 13.26
N LEU A 16 -9.31 -12.15 13.57
CA LEU A 16 -10.41 -12.40 12.64
C LEU A 16 -11.17 -11.10 12.28
N TRP A 17 -11.29 -10.17 13.23
CA TRP A 17 -11.93 -8.87 12.98
C TRP A 17 -11.07 -7.98 12.06
N GLY A 18 -9.76 -7.95 12.29
CA GLY A 18 -8.84 -7.21 11.40
C GLY A 18 -8.87 -7.72 9.97
N GLN A 19 -8.88 -9.05 9.78
CA GLN A 19 -8.99 -9.67 8.45
C GLN A 19 -10.35 -9.39 7.78
N ALA A 20 -11.44 -9.36 8.54
CA ALA A 20 -12.76 -9.05 8.00
C ALA A 20 -12.86 -7.59 7.54
N GLN A 21 -12.18 -6.65 8.20
CA GLN A 21 -12.17 -5.24 7.80
C GLN A 21 -11.32 -5.01 6.54
N SER A 22 -10.16 -5.63 6.43
CA SER A 22 -9.30 -5.50 5.25
C SER A 22 -9.94 -6.10 3.99
N LEU A 23 -10.60 -7.25 4.11
CA LEU A 23 -11.39 -7.85 3.03
C LEU A 23 -12.52 -6.93 2.57
N ASN A 24 -13.18 -6.24 3.49
CA ASN A 24 -14.25 -5.30 3.18
C ASN A 24 -13.74 -4.05 2.44
N LEU A 25 -12.58 -3.50 2.83
CA LEU A 25 -11.98 -2.34 2.15
C LEU A 25 -11.52 -2.71 0.73
N GLN A 26 -10.92 -3.88 0.54
CA GLN A 26 -10.50 -4.33 -0.80
C GLN A 26 -11.69 -4.59 -1.72
N GLU A 27 -12.81 -5.08 -1.19
CA GLU A 27 -14.05 -5.22 -1.96
C GLU A 27 -14.59 -3.86 -2.43
N LEU A 28 -14.55 -2.85 -1.58
CA LEU A 28 -14.94 -1.48 -1.95
C LEU A 28 -14.00 -0.89 -3.01
N VAL A 29 -12.69 -1.13 -2.91
CA VAL A 29 -11.71 -0.75 -3.93
C VAL A 29 -12.04 -1.41 -5.27
N ASN A 30 -12.32 -2.70 -5.28
CA ASN A 30 -12.68 -3.44 -6.49
C ASN A 30 -13.97 -2.93 -7.14
N LYS A 31 -14.92 -2.46 -6.33
CA LYS A 31 -16.15 -1.79 -6.77
C LYS A 31 -15.95 -0.31 -7.13
N LYS A 32 -14.73 0.21 -7.05
CA LYS A 32 -14.36 1.62 -7.27
C LYS A 32 -15.10 2.61 -6.34
N GLN A 33 -15.50 2.15 -5.17
CA GLN A 33 -16.14 2.97 -4.14
C GLN A 33 -15.09 3.68 -3.26
N PHE A 34 -14.18 4.41 -3.90
CA PHE A 34 -12.99 4.99 -3.26
C PHE A 34 -13.31 6.00 -2.15
N GLN A 35 -14.37 6.79 -2.33
CA GLN A 35 -14.82 7.75 -1.31
C GLN A 35 -15.22 7.05 -0.01
N GLU A 36 -15.89 5.90 -0.11
CA GLU A 36 -16.30 5.12 1.05
C GLU A 36 -15.11 4.48 1.76
N VAL A 37 -14.11 4.02 1.00
CA VAL A 37 -12.85 3.50 1.58
C VAL A 37 -12.15 4.58 2.40
N VAL A 38 -12.02 5.80 1.86
CA VAL A 38 -11.38 6.93 2.55
C VAL A 38 -12.18 7.35 3.78
N ALA A 39 -13.51 7.43 3.69
CA ALA A 39 -14.36 7.75 4.85
C ALA A 39 -14.22 6.72 5.99
N ARG A 40 -14.06 5.44 5.64
CA ARG A 40 -13.81 4.39 6.64
C ARG A 40 -12.39 4.47 7.21
N ALA A 41 -11.41 4.89 6.40
CA ALA A 41 -10.03 5.07 6.85
C ALA A 41 -9.92 6.09 8.00
N ASP A 42 -10.73 7.15 7.98
CA ASP A 42 -10.75 8.18 9.03
C ASP A 42 -11.24 7.64 10.39
N SER A 43 -11.94 6.50 10.39
CA SER A 43 -12.45 5.83 11.60
C SER A 43 -11.56 4.68 12.10
N LEU A 44 -10.46 4.37 11.40
CA LEU A 44 -9.58 3.27 11.77
C LEU A 44 -8.77 3.58 13.03
N THR A 45 -8.57 2.54 13.84
CA THR A 45 -7.68 2.61 14.99
C THR A 45 -6.21 2.52 14.56
N PRO A 46 -5.25 2.93 15.42
CA PRO A 46 -3.83 2.72 15.15
C PRO A 46 -3.44 1.25 14.90
N ALA A 47 -4.18 0.31 15.47
CA ALA A 47 -3.97 -1.12 15.25
C ALA A 47 -4.38 -1.54 13.84
N ASP A 48 -5.49 -0.99 13.31
CA ASP A 48 -5.96 -1.28 11.95
C ASP A 48 -5.00 -0.70 10.89
N SER A 49 -4.41 0.47 11.17
CA SER A 49 -3.40 1.08 10.30
C SER A 49 -2.03 0.38 10.32
N ALA A 50 -1.83 -0.58 11.22
CA ALA A 50 -0.64 -1.44 11.23
C ALA A 50 -0.75 -2.65 10.29
N ASP A 51 -1.87 -2.83 9.60
CA ASP A 51 -2.08 -3.93 8.64
C ASP A 51 -1.77 -3.50 7.20
N TYR A 52 -0.91 -4.30 6.53
CA TYR A 52 -0.49 -4.04 5.15
C TYR A 52 -1.67 -3.98 4.18
N ALA A 53 -2.60 -4.94 4.27
CA ALA A 53 -3.73 -5.03 3.35
C ALA A 53 -4.66 -3.82 3.49
N THR A 54 -4.92 -3.38 4.71
CA THR A 54 -5.68 -2.16 5.02
C THR A 54 -5.01 -0.92 4.44
N MET A 55 -3.72 -0.71 4.70
CA MET A 55 -2.99 0.46 4.19
C MET A 55 -2.86 0.44 2.67
N SER A 56 -2.69 -0.74 2.06
CA SER A 56 -2.67 -0.89 0.61
C SER A 56 -4.02 -0.54 -0.03
N ALA A 57 -5.13 -1.00 0.54
CA ALA A 57 -6.48 -0.69 0.05
C ALA A 57 -6.78 0.82 0.13
N ILE A 58 -6.41 1.46 1.23
CA ILE A 58 -6.56 2.92 1.40
C ILE A 58 -5.70 3.67 0.36
N GLY A 59 -4.45 3.25 0.16
CA GLY A 59 -3.57 3.82 -0.86
C GLY A 59 -4.16 3.72 -2.27
N GLN A 60 -4.72 2.57 -2.62
CA GLN A 60 -5.40 2.37 -3.91
C GLN A 60 -6.63 3.28 -4.06
N ALA A 61 -7.39 3.50 -2.99
CA ALA A 61 -8.53 4.41 -3.02
C ALA A 61 -8.09 5.86 -3.24
N TYR A 62 -7.02 6.31 -2.58
CA TYR A 62 -6.44 7.63 -2.82
C TYR A 62 -5.92 7.79 -4.26
N GLU A 63 -5.28 6.75 -4.85
CA GLU A 63 -4.92 6.76 -6.27
C GLU A 63 -6.15 6.92 -7.18
N GLY A 64 -7.22 6.16 -6.91
CA GLY A 64 -8.48 6.25 -7.65
C GLY A 64 -9.13 7.64 -7.58
N LEU A 65 -8.89 8.38 -6.51
CA LEU A 65 -9.32 9.77 -6.32
C LEU A 65 -8.29 10.80 -6.80
N LEU A 66 -7.20 10.38 -7.44
CA LEU A 66 -6.08 11.21 -7.91
C LEU A 66 -5.36 11.97 -6.77
N ARG A 67 -5.50 11.49 -5.54
CA ARG A 67 -4.84 12.03 -4.35
C ARG A 67 -3.48 11.35 -4.16
N TYR A 68 -2.57 11.62 -5.06
CA TYR A 68 -1.29 10.90 -5.18
C TYR A 68 -0.36 11.07 -3.99
N LYS A 69 -0.41 12.20 -3.29
CA LYS A 69 0.41 12.45 -2.11
C LYS A 69 -0.01 11.55 -0.94
N GLU A 70 -1.31 11.42 -0.70
CA GLU A 70 -1.86 10.56 0.33
C GLU A 70 -1.67 9.08 -0.01
N ALA A 71 -1.88 8.71 -1.27
CA ALA A 71 -1.57 7.37 -1.75
C ALA A 71 -0.10 7.00 -1.52
N TYR A 72 0.82 7.90 -1.87
CA TYR A 72 2.25 7.74 -1.60
C TYR A 72 2.54 7.50 -0.12
N GLN A 73 1.91 8.22 0.79
CA GLN A 73 2.09 8.04 2.24
C GLN A 73 1.66 6.65 2.70
N CYS A 74 0.50 6.17 2.22
CA CYS A 74 0.00 4.83 2.52
C CYS A 74 0.95 3.74 2.02
N PHE A 75 1.38 3.81 0.76
CA PHE A 75 2.30 2.80 0.20
C PHE A 75 3.71 2.90 0.80
N SER A 76 4.16 4.08 1.19
CA SER A 76 5.41 4.24 1.94
C SER A 76 5.33 3.58 3.32
N HIS A 77 4.14 3.60 3.96
CA HIS A 77 3.91 2.86 5.18
C HIS A 77 3.93 1.34 4.94
N CYS A 78 3.33 0.86 3.85
CA CYS A 78 3.44 -0.54 3.43
C CYS A 78 4.90 -0.98 3.25
N LEU A 79 5.76 -0.12 2.67
CA LEU A 79 7.19 -0.41 2.51
C LEU A 79 7.97 -0.47 3.83
N LYS A 80 7.50 0.16 4.90
CA LYS A 80 8.12 0.00 6.23
C LYS A 80 7.84 -1.38 6.81
N MET A 81 6.71 -2.00 6.45
CA MET A 81 6.35 -3.35 6.88
C MET A 81 7.09 -4.42 6.07
N ASP A 82 7.20 -4.23 4.75
CA ASP A 82 7.95 -5.08 3.83
C ASP A 82 8.73 -4.23 2.82
N THR A 83 10.01 -4.03 3.10
CA THR A 83 10.89 -3.11 2.35
C THR A 83 11.21 -3.59 0.94
N ASN A 84 10.98 -4.85 0.61
CA ASN A 84 11.27 -5.44 -0.69
C ASN A 84 10.01 -5.80 -1.48
N ASN A 85 8.85 -5.43 -0.98
CA ASN A 85 7.58 -5.69 -1.65
C ASN A 85 7.52 -4.94 -2.99
N VAL A 86 7.49 -5.70 -4.09
CA VAL A 86 7.54 -5.17 -5.46
C VAL A 86 6.31 -4.31 -5.77
N ASP A 87 5.12 -4.72 -5.31
CA ASP A 87 3.88 -3.99 -5.55
C ASP A 87 3.90 -2.63 -4.83
N ALA A 88 4.34 -2.61 -3.57
CA ALA A 88 4.48 -1.38 -2.80
C ALA A 88 5.56 -0.45 -3.40
N LEU A 89 6.71 -0.99 -3.83
CA LEU A 89 7.75 -0.22 -4.52
C LEU A 89 7.22 0.43 -5.80
N ASN A 90 6.50 -0.33 -6.61
CA ASN A 90 5.89 0.17 -7.84
C ASN A 90 4.81 1.22 -7.56
N ALA A 91 4.00 1.02 -6.51
CA ALA A 91 2.98 1.98 -6.11
C ALA A 91 3.59 3.29 -5.59
N VAL A 92 4.61 3.21 -4.73
CA VAL A 92 5.36 4.40 -4.27
C VAL A 92 5.96 5.15 -5.44
N ALA A 93 6.64 4.46 -6.37
CA ALA A 93 7.27 5.07 -7.53
C ALA A 93 6.25 5.77 -8.43
N ARG A 94 5.14 5.12 -8.75
CA ARG A 94 4.07 5.66 -9.57
C ARG A 94 3.47 6.94 -8.96
N ASN A 95 3.17 6.92 -7.68
CA ASN A 95 2.63 8.08 -6.97
C ASN A 95 3.66 9.20 -6.85
N ALA A 96 4.93 8.87 -6.56
CA ALA A 96 6.03 9.84 -6.50
C ALA A 96 6.19 10.62 -7.81
N ILE A 97 6.06 9.97 -8.97
CA ILE A 97 6.09 10.62 -10.29
C ILE A 97 5.00 11.69 -10.39
N ASN A 98 3.78 11.38 -9.97
CA ASN A 98 2.63 12.27 -10.12
C ASN A 98 2.72 13.56 -9.30
N PHE A 99 3.55 13.59 -8.26
CA PHE A 99 3.80 14.85 -7.55
C PHE A 99 5.28 15.29 -7.57
N GLY A 100 6.03 14.86 -8.59
CA GLY A 100 7.32 15.44 -8.96
C GLY A 100 8.55 14.84 -8.26
N ARG A 101 8.43 13.75 -7.49
CA ARG A 101 9.57 13.06 -6.84
C ARG A 101 10.24 12.04 -7.76
N ILE A 102 10.72 12.51 -8.91
CA ILE A 102 11.26 11.64 -9.96
C ILE A 102 12.49 10.84 -9.50
N ALA A 103 13.38 11.46 -8.72
CA ALA A 103 14.58 10.78 -8.21
C ALA A 103 14.23 9.58 -7.33
N GLU A 104 13.24 9.72 -6.48
CA GLU A 104 12.74 8.66 -5.58
C GLU A 104 12.06 7.53 -6.37
N ALA A 105 11.26 7.87 -7.37
CA ALA A 105 10.67 6.89 -8.27
C ALA A 105 11.73 6.04 -8.97
N LYS A 106 12.80 6.68 -9.48
CA LYS A 106 13.95 5.97 -10.07
C LYS A 106 14.62 5.01 -9.08
N GLN A 107 14.75 5.40 -7.81
CA GLN A 107 15.31 4.53 -6.76
C GLN A 107 14.43 3.31 -6.51
N CYS A 108 13.12 3.49 -6.40
CA CYS A 108 12.19 2.38 -6.20
C CYS A 108 12.26 1.36 -7.36
N TYR A 109 12.25 1.82 -8.62
CA TYR A 109 12.38 0.92 -9.77
C TYR A 109 13.73 0.22 -9.82
N ARG A 110 14.84 0.89 -9.48
CA ARG A 110 16.16 0.22 -9.36
C ARG A 110 16.14 -0.86 -8.28
N LYS A 111 15.45 -0.61 -7.17
CA LYS A 111 15.32 -1.61 -6.10
C LYS A 111 14.52 -2.83 -6.55
N VAL A 112 13.45 -2.64 -7.32
CA VAL A 112 12.71 -3.75 -7.98
C VAL A 112 13.66 -4.55 -8.87
N LEU A 113 14.44 -3.87 -9.71
CA LEU A 113 15.38 -4.54 -10.64
C LEU A 113 16.55 -5.22 -9.91
N GLY A 114 16.90 -4.80 -8.71
CA GLY A 114 17.87 -5.47 -7.87
C GLY A 114 17.37 -6.83 -7.37
N THR A 115 16.05 -7.01 -7.26
CA THR A 115 15.43 -8.28 -6.86
C THR A 115 15.03 -9.12 -8.08
N ASP A 116 14.53 -8.49 -9.13
CA ASP A 116 14.11 -9.10 -10.40
C ASP A 116 14.59 -8.22 -11.56
N SER A 117 15.77 -8.53 -12.09
CA SER A 117 16.39 -7.76 -13.18
C SER A 117 15.61 -7.82 -14.51
N MET A 118 14.74 -8.81 -14.65
CA MET A 118 13.88 -9.00 -15.84
C MET A 118 12.50 -8.38 -15.69
N ASN A 119 12.24 -7.67 -14.59
CA ASN A 119 10.94 -7.03 -14.35
C ASN A 119 10.63 -6.01 -15.46
N PHE A 120 9.73 -6.40 -16.35
CA PHE A 120 9.40 -5.60 -17.53
C PHE A 120 8.86 -4.20 -17.16
N TYR A 121 7.98 -4.15 -16.17
CA TYR A 121 7.36 -2.88 -15.76
C TYR A 121 8.39 -1.89 -15.21
N ALA A 122 9.26 -2.34 -14.30
CA ALA A 122 10.29 -1.48 -13.71
C ALA A 122 11.32 -1.02 -14.76
N ASN A 123 11.74 -1.92 -15.67
CA ASN A 123 12.62 -1.58 -16.78
C ASN A 123 12.00 -0.52 -17.71
N TYR A 124 10.75 -0.72 -18.11
CA TYR A 124 10.02 0.24 -18.97
C TYR A 124 9.88 1.61 -18.31
N GLN A 125 9.44 1.65 -17.07
CA GLN A 125 9.24 2.92 -16.35
C GLN A 125 10.55 3.66 -16.12
N LEU A 126 11.61 2.94 -15.77
CA LEU A 126 12.92 3.55 -15.55
C LEU A 126 13.49 4.12 -16.85
N ALA A 127 13.39 3.38 -17.95
CA ALA A 127 13.80 3.88 -19.28
C ALA A 127 13.02 5.14 -19.68
N ARG A 128 11.71 5.16 -19.49
CA ARG A 128 10.85 6.31 -19.74
C ARG A 128 11.29 7.54 -18.93
N LEU A 129 11.57 7.35 -17.64
CA LEU A 129 12.01 8.45 -16.77
C LEU A 129 13.40 8.99 -17.14
N TYR A 130 14.28 8.17 -17.68
CA TYR A 130 15.56 8.64 -18.20
C TYR A 130 15.38 9.41 -19.51
N TYR A 131 14.55 8.92 -20.42
CA TYR A 131 14.30 9.59 -21.70
C TYR A 131 13.67 10.99 -21.49
N GLN A 132 12.77 11.14 -20.53
CA GLN A 132 12.14 12.43 -20.21
C GLN A 132 13.07 13.41 -19.46
N SER A 133 14.25 12.97 -19.02
CA SER A 133 15.20 13.78 -18.26
C SER A 133 16.30 14.38 -19.17
N VAL A 134 16.26 14.13 -20.49
CA VAL A 134 17.12 14.67 -21.52
C VAL A 134 16.43 15.84 -22.19
#